data_35f12c33bbcfee334ba19a5804d9e064
#
_entry.id   35f12c33bbcfee334ba19a5804d9e064
#
_cell.length_a   1.000
_cell.length_b   1.000
_cell.length_c   1.000
_cell.angle_alpha   90.00
_cell.angle_beta   90.00
_cell.angle_gamma   90.00
#
_symmetry.space_group_name_H-M   'P 1'
#
loop_
_entity.id
_entity.type
_entity.pdbx_description
1 polymer ?
#
loop_
_entity_poly.entity_id
_entity_poly.type
_entity_poly.pdbx_seq_one_letter_code
_entity_poly.pdbx_strand_id
1 'polypeptide(L)'
;NITLGDMLDMWVEEELKPGSLSDGTVTAYINTVSRIKKHPIGKRKLKTVTSDHLQSYMDLLSFGGTSPDGKTVEALSKGSLGQYSAVLQNSFRFAVFPKRLITFNPMQYVVKRIKDDEYELFTEDGTGDLPIETPTISHEQYLALNELLKKKHNPALLPIQIAYFAGLRIGEVCGLTWQDIDLKEQCLTIRRSMRYDSVRKKTQIGPTKRKKIRTVDFCDTLAAILREAKKEQMLNSIKYGPLYSQNYYRIVKEKNRTYYEVYSLPRTETPPEDYTQVSFGCLRPDGAYEAPATVSSVCRYSRKKIGDMDDFHFHLLRHTYTTNLLSHGAAPKDVQELLGHSDVSTTMNIYAHSTREAKR
;
A
#
# COMPACT_ATOMS: atom_id res chain seq x y z
N ASN A 1 -14.77 -17.62 30.99
CA ASN A 1 -14.63 -16.16 31.12
C ASN A 1 -13.77 -15.57 29.99
N ILE A 2 -14.27 -15.69 28.75
CA ILE A 2 -13.57 -15.23 27.54
C ILE A 2 -13.88 -13.75 27.34
N THR A 3 -12.86 -12.93 27.05
CA THR A 3 -13.03 -11.53 26.63
C THR A 3 -13.29 -11.41 25.12
N LEU A 4 -13.72 -10.22 24.68
CA LEU A 4 -13.79 -9.92 23.25
C LEU A 4 -12.42 -10.10 22.58
N GLY A 5 -11.34 -9.67 23.25
CA GLY A 5 -9.97 -9.84 22.73
C GLY A 5 -9.56 -11.30 22.57
N ASP A 6 -9.89 -12.16 23.52
CA ASP A 6 -9.60 -13.60 23.44
C ASP A 6 -10.37 -14.24 22.27
N MET A 7 -11.63 -13.86 22.07
CA MET A 7 -12.45 -14.34 20.94
C MET A 7 -11.86 -13.88 19.61
N LEU A 8 -11.38 -12.64 19.52
CA LEU A 8 -10.72 -12.14 18.32
C LEU A 8 -9.43 -12.91 18.00
N ASP A 9 -8.63 -13.27 19.00
CA ASP A 9 -7.44 -14.11 18.81
C ASP A 9 -7.81 -15.51 18.30
N MET A 10 -8.84 -16.13 18.86
CA MET A 10 -9.35 -17.42 18.39
C MET A 10 -9.79 -17.32 16.91
N TRP A 11 -10.54 -16.28 16.54
CA TRP A 11 -10.96 -16.05 15.17
C TRP A 11 -9.78 -15.88 14.22
N VAL A 12 -8.75 -15.13 14.63
CA VAL A 12 -7.53 -14.93 13.82
C VAL A 12 -6.83 -16.26 13.54
N GLU A 13 -6.65 -17.10 14.57
CA GLU A 13 -5.91 -18.36 14.42
C GLU A 13 -6.69 -19.44 13.68
N GLU A 14 -7.99 -19.53 13.92
CA GLU A 14 -8.79 -20.66 13.46
C GLU A 14 -9.54 -20.39 12.14
N GLU A 15 -9.91 -19.15 11.84
CA GLU A 15 -10.66 -18.81 10.63
C GLU A 15 -9.91 -17.85 9.70
N LEU A 16 -9.34 -16.77 10.24
CA LEU A 16 -8.75 -15.73 9.40
C LEU A 16 -7.45 -16.19 8.72
N LYS A 17 -6.51 -16.75 9.46
CA LYS A 17 -5.22 -17.22 8.92
C LYS A 17 -5.37 -18.41 7.97
N PRO A 18 -6.20 -19.43 8.28
CA PRO A 18 -6.42 -20.55 7.35
C PRO A 18 -7.30 -20.19 6.15
N GLY A 19 -7.99 -19.06 6.19
CA GLY A 19 -8.96 -18.64 5.17
C GLY A 19 -8.32 -18.27 3.83
N SER A 20 -9.15 -17.93 2.85
CA SER A 20 -8.76 -17.62 1.46
C SER A 20 -8.42 -16.13 1.21
N LEU A 21 -8.52 -15.27 2.22
CA LEU A 21 -8.23 -13.84 2.06
C LEU A 21 -6.75 -13.61 1.70
N SER A 22 -6.48 -12.54 0.94
CA SER A 22 -5.10 -12.18 0.60
C SER A 22 -4.30 -11.89 1.88
N ASP A 23 -2.98 -12.21 1.85
CA ASP A 23 -2.11 -11.95 3.01
C ASP A 23 -2.10 -10.50 3.45
N GLY A 24 -2.19 -9.54 2.50
CA GLY A 24 -2.32 -8.12 2.83
C GLY A 24 -3.59 -7.81 3.63
N THR A 25 -4.72 -8.44 3.28
CA THR A 25 -5.99 -8.31 4.01
C THR A 25 -5.89 -8.95 5.39
N VAL A 26 -5.28 -10.13 5.49
CA VAL A 26 -5.06 -10.82 6.77
C VAL A 26 -4.19 -9.98 7.70
N THR A 27 -3.08 -9.45 7.21
CA THR A 27 -2.20 -8.54 7.98
C THR A 27 -2.96 -7.29 8.44
N ALA A 28 -3.76 -6.68 7.57
CA ALA A 28 -4.57 -5.52 7.91
C ALA A 28 -5.60 -5.84 9.00
N TYR A 29 -6.27 -6.99 8.91
CA TYR A 29 -7.24 -7.44 9.92
C TYR A 29 -6.59 -7.75 11.26
N ILE A 30 -5.42 -8.41 11.28
CA ILE A 30 -4.64 -8.67 12.51
C ILE A 30 -4.25 -7.34 13.18
N ASN A 31 -3.82 -6.34 12.41
CA ASN A 31 -3.51 -5.02 12.95
C ASN A 31 -4.76 -4.33 13.54
N THR A 32 -5.92 -4.49 12.90
CA THR A 32 -7.21 -3.99 13.43
C THR A 32 -7.58 -4.70 14.72
N VAL A 33 -7.46 -6.02 14.78
CA VAL A 33 -7.66 -6.81 16.00
C VAL A 33 -6.77 -6.31 17.14
N SER A 34 -5.48 -6.09 16.86
CA SER A 34 -4.54 -5.54 17.84
C SER A 34 -5.00 -4.18 18.40
N ARG A 35 -5.58 -3.31 17.56
CA ARG A 35 -6.11 -2.01 18.00
C ARG A 35 -7.39 -2.17 18.83
N ILE A 36 -8.32 -3.04 18.42
CA ILE A 36 -9.54 -3.34 19.20
C ILE A 36 -9.19 -3.89 20.57
N LYS A 37 -8.20 -4.79 20.67
CA LYS A 37 -7.75 -5.36 21.95
C LYS A 37 -7.15 -4.33 22.91
N LYS A 38 -6.49 -3.29 22.38
CA LYS A 38 -5.94 -2.19 23.18
C LYS A 38 -7.02 -1.27 23.73
N HIS A 39 -8.18 -1.17 23.08
CA HIS A 39 -9.31 -0.38 23.55
C HIS A 39 -10.05 -1.10 24.68
N PRO A 40 -10.68 -0.38 25.66
CA PRO A 40 -11.43 -0.98 26.76
C PRO A 40 -12.46 -2.02 26.33
N ILE A 41 -13.08 -1.88 25.17
CA ILE A 41 -14.05 -2.84 24.63
C ILE A 41 -13.44 -4.24 24.44
N GLY A 42 -12.15 -4.32 24.04
CA GLY A 42 -11.44 -5.59 23.88
C GLY A 42 -11.27 -6.38 25.18
N LYS A 43 -11.28 -5.71 26.33
CA LYS A 43 -11.15 -6.30 27.66
C LYS A 43 -12.50 -6.75 28.26
N ARG A 44 -13.62 -6.39 27.63
CA ARG A 44 -14.95 -6.79 28.09
C ARG A 44 -15.19 -8.29 27.96
N LYS A 45 -15.89 -8.86 28.93
CA LYS A 45 -16.35 -10.27 28.83
C LYS A 45 -17.27 -10.41 27.62
N LEU A 46 -16.99 -11.35 26.75
CA LEU A 46 -17.71 -11.54 25.46
C LEU A 46 -19.23 -11.58 25.62
N LYS A 47 -19.71 -12.33 26.61
CA LYS A 47 -21.17 -12.47 26.89
C LYS A 47 -21.86 -11.18 27.37
N THR A 48 -21.07 -10.16 27.79
CA THR A 48 -21.60 -8.86 28.24
C THR A 48 -21.47 -7.76 27.18
N VAL A 49 -20.94 -8.10 25.99
CA VAL A 49 -20.85 -7.16 24.88
C VAL A 49 -22.22 -7.07 24.21
N THR A 50 -22.81 -5.89 24.24
CA THR A 50 -24.12 -5.60 23.62
C THR A 50 -23.93 -4.82 22.30
N SER A 51 -25.01 -4.73 21.52
CA SER A 51 -25.05 -3.89 20.33
C SER A 51 -24.77 -2.41 20.64
N ASP A 52 -25.26 -1.91 21.80
CA ASP A 52 -25.02 -0.52 22.24
C ASP A 52 -23.54 -0.25 22.52
N HIS A 53 -22.84 -1.20 23.14
CA HIS A 53 -21.41 -1.10 23.35
C HIS A 53 -20.63 -1.04 22.05
N LEU A 54 -21.03 -1.84 21.08
CA LEU A 54 -20.42 -1.88 19.73
C LEU A 54 -20.79 -0.63 18.94
N GLN A 55 -22.03 -0.15 19.04
CA GLN A 55 -22.46 1.10 18.40
C GLN A 55 -21.65 2.28 18.94
N SER A 56 -21.55 2.42 20.27
CA SER A 56 -20.76 3.49 20.90
C SER A 56 -19.28 3.43 20.46
N TYR A 57 -18.73 2.23 20.35
CA TYR A 57 -17.36 2.06 19.83
C TYR A 57 -17.22 2.45 18.38
N MET A 58 -18.16 2.04 17.52
CA MET A 58 -18.15 2.40 16.09
C MET A 58 -18.37 3.89 15.88
N ASP A 59 -19.25 4.51 16.67
CA ASP A 59 -19.49 5.97 16.65
C ASP A 59 -18.23 6.74 17.08
N LEU A 60 -17.53 6.28 18.13
CA LEU A 60 -16.25 6.85 18.53
C LEU A 60 -15.20 6.79 17.41
N LEU A 61 -15.13 5.67 16.67
CA LEU A 61 -14.24 5.53 15.54
C LEU A 61 -14.65 6.40 14.34
N SER A 62 -15.96 6.64 14.17
CA SER A 62 -16.50 7.43 13.07
C SER A 62 -16.36 8.94 13.28
N PHE A 63 -16.66 9.41 14.48
CA PHE A 63 -16.72 10.84 14.77
C PHE A 63 -15.51 11.37 15.56
N GLY A 64 -14.68 10.47 16.07
CA GLY A 64 -13.64 10.81 17.02
C GLY A 64 -14.19 11.11 18.41
N GLY A 65 -13.31 11.44 19.34
CA GLY A 65 -13.70 11.80 20.71
C GLY A 65 -12.80 11.19 21.76
N THR A 66 -13.29 11.12 22.99
CA THR A 66 -12.53 10.56 24.12
C THR A 66 -13.01 9.13 24.44
N SER A 67 -12.08 8.20 24.41
CA SER A 67 -12.31 6.80 24.80
C SER A 67 -12.57 6.68 26.30
N PRO A 68 -13.27 5.63 26.78
CA PRO A 68 -13.52 5.40 28.20
C PRO A 68 -12.27 5.31 29.09
N ASP A 69 -11.08 5.10 28.51
CA ASP A 69 -9.80 5.12 29.22
C ASP A 69 -9.09 6.49 29.15
N GLY A 70 -9.81 7.54 28.73
CA GLY A 70 -9.32 8.92 28.68
C GLY A 70 -8.45 9.26 27.46
N LYS A 71 -8.27 8.33 26.51
CA LYS A 71 -7.46 8.60 25.31
C LYS A 71 -8.29 9.26 24.23
N THR A 72 -7.71 10.25 23.56
CA THR A 72 -8.28 10.85 22.35
C THR A 72 -8.20 9.87 21.19
N VAL A 73 -9.30 9.69 20.47
CA VAL A 73 -9.43 8.90 19.26
C VAL A 73 -9.78 9.84 18.12
N GLU A 74 -8.98 9.84 17.09
CA GLU A 74 -9.27 10.58 15.86
C GLU A 74 -10.30 9.84 15.01
N ALA A 75 -11.14 10.59 14.29
CA ALA A 75 -12.11 10.02 13.36
C ALA A 75 -11.41 9.25 12.24
N LEU A 76 -11.91 8.07 11.95
CA LEU A 76 -11.37 7.22 10.88
C LEU A 76 -12.04 7.52 9.53
N SER A 77 -11.28 7.36 8.45
CA SER A 77 -11.83 7.37 7.10
C SER A 77 -12.88 6.25 6.90
N LYS A 78 -13.82 6.48 5.98
CA LYS A 78 -14.85 5.51 5.57
C LYS A 78 -14.29 4.10 5.30
N GLY A 79 -13.14 4.02 4.62
CA GLY A 79 -12.46 2.76 4.34
C GLY A 79 -11.94 2.05 5.59
N SER A 80 -11.31 2.80 6.50
CA SER A 80 -10.83 2.26 7.78
C SER A 80 -11.98 1.78 8.66
N LEU A 81 -13.04 2.58 8.77
CA LEU A 81 -14.25 2.21 9.52
C LEU A 81 -14.88 0.93 8.97
N GLY A 82 -14.94 0.79 7.63
CA GLY A 82 -15.39 -0.43 6.96
C GLY A 82 -14.58 -1.66 7.36
N GLN A 83 -13.26 -1.51 7.53
CA GLN A 83 -12.38 -2.61 7.96
C GLN A 83 -12.67 -3.05 9.41
N TYR A 84 -12.87 -2.10 10.34
CA TYR A 84 -13.25 -2.43 11.72
C TYR A 84 -14.61 -3.14 11.78
N SER A 85 -15.59 -2.63 11.03
CA SER A 85 -16.91 -3.27 10.90
C SER A 85 -16.80 -4.70 10.38
N ALA A 86 -16.01 -4.94 9.34
CA ALA A 86 -15.81 -6.28 8.77
C ALA A 86 -15.14 -7.24 9.75
N VAL A 87 -14.12 -6.80 10.48
CA VAL A 87 -13.44 -7.60 11.50
C VAL A 87 -14.41 -8.00 12.61
N LEU A 88 -15.17 -7.05 13.16
CA LEU A 88 -16.15 -7.33 14.21
C LEU A 88 -17.27 -8.23 13.69
N GLN A 89 -17.86 -7.94 12.54
CA GLN A 89 -18.94 -8.72 11.97
C GLN A 89 -18.54 -10.20 11.76
N ASN A 90 -17.36 -10.44 11.17
CA ASN A 90 -16.87 -11.78 10.90
C ASN A 90 -16.49 -12.53 12.19
N SER A 91 -15.83 -11.85 13.13
CA SER A 91 -15.43 -12.48 14.39
C SER A 91 -16.64 -12.82 15.28
N PHE A 92 -17.68 -11.98 15.33
CA PHE A 92 -18.91 -12.30 16.05
C PHE A 92 -19.71 -13.40 15.36
N ARG A 93 -19.73 -13.44 14.03
CA ARG A 93 -20.31 -14.58 13.29
C ARG A 93 -19.61 -15.89 13.71
N PHE A 94 -18.27 -15.91 13.74
CA PHE A 94 -17.48 -17.04 14.19
C PHE A 94 -17.80 -17.43 15.66
N ALA A 95 -18.00 -16.45 16.54
CA ALA A 95 -18.34 -16.68 17.94
C ALA A 95 -19.73 -17.32 18.10
N VAL A 96 -20.70 -17.00 17.22
CA VAL A 96 -22.01 -17.65 17.19
C VAL A 96 -21.89 -19.06 16.62
N PHE A 97 -21.26 -19.19 15.45
CA PHE A 97 -21.00 -20.46 14.78
C PHE A 97 -19.69 -20.38 13.98
N PRO A 98 -18.78 -21.33 14.15
CA PRO A 98 -18.93 -22.66 14.77
C PRO A 98 -18.69 -22.71 16.31
N LYS A 99 -18.22 -21.60 16.93
CA LYS A 99 -17.72 -21.65 18.32
C LYS A 99 -18.80 -21.75 19.39
N ARG A 100 -20.02 -21.30 19.10
CA ARG A 100 -21.16 -21.30 20.05
C ARG A 100 -20.85 -20.65 21.42
N LEU A 101 -20.02 -19.58 21.40
CA LEU A 101 -19.63 -18.83 22.58
C LEU A 101 -20.74 -17.87 23.03
N ILE A 102 -21.55 -17.43 22.08
CA ILE A 102 -22.72 -16.56 22.21
C ILE A 102 -23.85 -17.08 21.32
N THR A 103 -25.08 -16.66 21.61
CA THR A 103 -26.28 -17.14 20.90
C THR A 103 -26.67 -16.31 19.70
N PHE A 104 -26.25 -15.04 19.65
CA PHE A 104 -26.52 -14.14 18.53
C PHE A 104 -25.35 -13.19 18.29
N ASN A 105 -25.29 -12.62 17.06
CA ASN A 105 -24.27 -11.66 16.69
C ASN A 105 -24.73 -10.22 17.00
N PRO A 106 -24.17 -9.53 18.01
CA PRO A 106 -24.60 -8.18 18.36
C PRO A 106 -24.27 -7.13 17.28
N MET A 107 -23.35 -7.43 16.35
CA MET A 107 -23.05 -6.56 15.21
C MET A 107 -24.18 -6.45 14.17
N GLN A 108 -25.20 -7.34 14.23
CA GLN A 108 -26.34 -7.27 13.31
C GLN A 108 -27.16 -5.98 13.47
N TYR A 109 -27.15 -5.39 14.65
CA TYR A 109 -27.91 -4.18 14.97
C TYR A 109 -27.07 -2.91 14.99
N VAL A 110 -25.77 -3.02 14.69
CA VAL A 110 -24.85 -1.89 14.64
C VAL A 110 -24.95 -1.19 13.28
N VAL A 111 -25.30 0.08 13.32
CA VAL A 111 -25.40 0.94 12.14
C VAL A 111 -24.05 1.64 11.91
N LYS A 112 -23.52 1.51 10.71
CA LYS A 112 -22.32 2.25 10.32
C LYS A 112 -22.70 3.69 9.97
N ARG A 113 -22.51 4.59 10.94
CA ARG A 113 -22.67 6.03 10.76
C ARG A 113 -21.36 6.58 10.19
N ILE A 114 -21.45 7.42 9.20
CA ILE A 114 -20.29 8.04 8.55
C ILE A 114 -20.47 9.53 8.78
N LYS A 115 -19.40 10.23 9.18
CA LYS A 115 -19.41 11.70 9.18
C LYS A 115 -19.61 12.11 7.72
N ASP A 116 -20.66 12.88 7.48
CA ASP A 116 -20.81 13.53 6.17
C ASP A 116 -19.66 14.50 6.00
N ASP A 117 -19.04 14.48 4.83
CA ASP A 117 -18.09 15.51 4.47
C ASP A 117 -18.87 16.84 4.51
N GLU A 118 -18.32 17.85 5.19
CA GLU A 118 -18.90 19.19 5.21
C GLU A 118 -18.81 19.72 3.77
N TYR A 119 -19.97 19.71 3.07
CA TYR A 119 -20.08 20.37 1.79
C TYR A 119 -20.25 21.88 2.06
N GLU A 120 -19.31 22.68 1.63
CA GLU A 120 -19.56 24.10 1.46
C GLU A 120 -20.54 24.26 0.27
N LEU A 121 -21.83 24.34 0.60
CA LEU A 121 -22.92 24.56 -0.38
C LEU A 121 -22.79 25.88 -1.13
N PHE A 122 -22.01 26.81 -0.59
CA PHE A 122 -21.81 28.15 -1.18
C PHE A 122 -20.33 28.49 -1.09
N THR A 123 -19.64 28.46 -2.21
CA THR A 123 -18.33 29.13 -2.33
C THR A 123 -18.56 30.60 -2.58
N GLU A 124 -17.66 31.50 -2.14
CA GLU A 124 -17.78 32.96 -2.32
C GLU A 124 -17.98 33.38 -3.79
N ASP A 125 -17.59 32.53 -4.73
CA ASP A 125 -17.75 32.72 -6.18
C ASP A 125 -19.03 32.09 -6.76
N GLY A 126 -19.90 31.50 -5.93
CA GLY A 126 -21.20 30.93 -6.34
C GLY A 126 -21.13 29.70 -7.23
N THR A 127 -19.97 29.04 -7.35
CA THR A 127 -19.76 27.92 -8.29
C THR A 127 -20.09 26.55 -7.71
N GLY A 128 -20.61 26.43 -6.48
CA GLY A 128 -21.01 25.20 -5.81
C GLY A 128 -20.26 23.94 -6.26
N ASP A 129 -19.85 23.06 -5.35
CA ASP A 129 -19.16 21.78 -5.61
C ASP A 129 -17.93 21.89 -6.53
N LEU A 130 -16.83 22.40 -6.00
CA LEU A 130 -15.54 22.10 -6.62
C LEU A 130 -15.31 20.59 -6.52
N PRO A 131 -15.10 19.90 -7.63
CA PRO A 131 -14.73 18.48 -7.59
C PRO A 131 -13.48 18.36 -6.74
N ILE A 132 -13.44 17.38 -5.84
CA ILE A 132 -12.22 17.05 -5.07
C ILE A 132 -11.13 16.78 -6.10
N GLU A 133 -10.24 17.74 -6.31
CA GLU A 133 -9.09 17.57 -7.19
C GLU A 133 -8.27 16.39 -6.69
N THR A 134 -8.08 15.41 -7.55
CA THR A 134 -7.15 14.32 -7.22
C THR A 134 -5.75 14.92 -7.19
N PRO A 135 -5.10 15.04 -6.04
CA PRO A 135 -3.83 15.73 -5.95
C PRO A 135 -2.80 15.09 -6.89
N THR A 136 -2.08 15.92 -7.60
CA THR A 136 -0.96 15.55 -8.49
C THR A 136 0.26 16.37 -8.10
N ILE A 137 1.43 16.00 -8.60
CA ILE A 137 2.62 16.83 -8.48
C ILE A 137 2.93 17.50 -9.81
N SER A 138 3.34 18.77 -9.78
CA SER A 138 3.79 19.46 -10.97
C SER A 138 5.14 18.93 -11.49
N HIS A 139 5.49 19.30 -12.72
CA HIS A 139 6.79 18.95 -13.28
C HIS A 139 7.94 19.60 -12.49
N GLU A 140 7.77 20.83 -12.05
CA GLU A 140 8.75 21.56 -11.23
C GLU A 140 8.96 20.88 -9.88
N GLN A 141 7.88 20.42 -9.23
CA GLN A 141 7.94 19.66 -7.97
C GLN A 141 8.65 18.33 -8.17
N TYR A 142 8.40 17.63 -9.29
CA TYR A 142 9.14 16.42 -9.64
C TYR A 142 10.62 16.69 -9.86
N LEU A 143 11.00 17.76 -10.56
CA LEU A 143 12.41 18.13 -10.76
C LEU A 143 13.07 18.47 -9.43
N ALA A 144 12.42 19.23 -8.56
CA ALA A 144 12.95 19.56 -7.23
C ALA A 144 13.15 18.29 -6.37
N LEU A 145 12.22 17.34 -6.43
CA LEU A 145 12.34 16.04 -5.76
C LEU A 145 13.53 15.24 -6.30
N ASN A 146 13.67 15.20 -7.60
CA ASN A 146 14.77 14.53 -8.30
C ASN A 146 16.14 15.07 -7.86
N GLU A 147 16.32 16.41 -7.90
CA GLU A 147 17.53 17.08 -7.47
C GLU A 147 17.84 16.85 -5.98
N LEU A 148 16.82 16.93 -5.11
CA LEU A 148 16.98 16.65 -3.68
C LEU A 148 17.52 15.25 -3.42
N LEU A 149 16.98 14.25 -4.11
CA LEU A 149 17.36 12.85 -3.92
C LEU A 149 18.70 12.53 -4.57
N LYS A 150 18.98 13.11 -5.75
CA LYS A 150 20.25 12.96 -6.46
C LYS A 150 21.41 13.55 -5.65
N LYS A 151 21.25 14.77 -5.11
CA LYS A 151 22.25 15.41 -4.24
C LYS A 151 22.58 14.59 -3.00
N LYS A 152 21.61 13.80 -2.51
CA LYS A 152 21.78 12.93 -1.34
C LYS A 152 22.20 11.50 -1.69
N HIS A 153 22.41 11.18 -2.95
CA HIS A 153 22.64 9.80 -3.41
C HIS A 153 21.61 8.82 -2.83
N ASN A 154 20.33 9.25 -2.78
CA ASN A 154 19.28 8.48 -2.12
C ASN A 154 18.76 7.35 -3.02
N PRO A 155 18.79 6.08 -2.57
CA PRO A 155 18.40 4.94 -3.40
C PRO A 155 16.90 4.93 -3.79
N ALA A 156 16.04 5.70 -3.10
CA ALA A 156 14.65 5.89 -3.48
C ALA A 156 14.46 6.70 -4.77
N LEU A 157 15.52 7.32 -5.31
CA LEU A 157 15.46 8.09 -6.55
C LEU A 157 14.95 7.25 -7.72
N LEU A 158 15.57 6.11 -7.97
CA LEU A 158 15.17 5.22 -9.08
C LEU A 158 13.72 4.71 -8.96
N PRO A 159 13.25 4.21 -7.79
CA PRO A 159 11.83 3.88 -7.60
C PRO A 159 10.88 5.02 -7.91
N ILE A 160 11.21 6.25 -7.52
CA ILE A 160 10.38 7.44 -7.76
C ILE A 160 10.34 7.78 -9.25
N GLN A 161 11.48 7.72 -9.94
CA GLN A 161 11.57 7.96 -11.39
C GLN A 161 10.75 6.92 -12.18
N ILE A 162 10.88 5.63 -11.84
CA ILE A 162 10.07 4.57 -12.49
C ILE A 162 8.59 4.83 -12.27
N ALA A 163 8.17 5.19 -11.05
CA ALA A 163 6.76 5.46 -10.77
C ALA A 163 6.22 6.70 -11.51
N TYR A 164 7.04 7.74 -11.64
CA TYR A 164 6.66 8.96 -12.37
C TYR A 164 6.47 8.72 -13.87
N PHE A 165 7.37 7.95 -14.50
CA PHE A 165 7.34 7.69 -15.95
C PHE A 165 6.54 6.47 -16.38
N ALA A 166 6.20 5.55 -15.47
CA ALA A 166 5.49 4.31 -15.81
C ALA A 166 4.25 4.04 -14.92
N GLY A 167 3.93 4.90 -13.97
CA GLY A 167 2.71 4.82 -13.16
C GLY A 167 2.59 3.59 -12.26
N LEU A 168 3.69 2.93 -11.92
CA LEU A 168 3.67 1.69 -11.15
C LEU A 168 3.39 1.93 -9.66
N ARG A 169 2.78 0.95 -9.00
CA ARG A 169 2.65 0.95 -7.54
C ARG A 169 4.00 0.71 -6.86
N ILE A 170 4.20 1.27 -5.67
CA ILE A 170 5.47 1.13 -4.93
C ILE A 170 5.97 -0.31 -4.80
N GLY A 171 5.08 -1.24 -4.47
CA GLY A 171 5.44 -2.66 -4.36
C GLY A 171 5.77 -3.30 -5.71
N GLU A 172 5.14 -2.84 -6.80
CA GLU A 172 5.45 -3.28 -8.16
C GLU A 172 6.84 -2.80 -8.56
N VAL A 173 7.18 -1.53 -8.30
CA VAL A 173 8.50 -0.96 -8.58
C VAL A 173 9.60 -1.68 -7.80
N CYS A 174 9.45 -1.83 -6.49
CA CYS A 174 10.44 -2.52 -5.67
C CYS A 174 10.54 -4.03 -5.99
N GLY A 175 9.49 -4.60 -6.56
CA GLY A 175 9.44 -6.01 -6.99
C GLY A 175 9.96 -6.26 -8.40
N LEU A 176 10.29 -5.22 -9.19
CA LEU A 176 10.88 -5.38 -10.52
C LEU A 176 12.24 -6.05 -10.44
N THR A 177 12.49 -6.96 -11.39
CA THR A 177 13.81 -7.53 -11.62
C THR A 177 14.34 -7.09 -12.98
N TRP A 178 15.66 -7.18 -13.19
CA TRP A 178 16.24 -6.86 -14.49
C TRP A 178 15.71 -7.74 -15.63
N GLN A 179 15.21 -8.94 -15.34
CA GLN A 179 14.54 -9.82 -16.32
C GLN A 179 13.16 -9.31 -16.75
N ASP A 180 12.55 -8.42 -15.95
CA ASP A 180 11.25 -7.81 -16.28
C ASP A 180 11.40 -6.52 -17.10
N ILE A 181 12.62 -6.04 -17.32
CA ILE A 181 12.95 -4.76 -17.97
C ILE A 181 13.56 -5.04 -19.33
N ASP A 182 12.80 -4.83 -20.38
CA ASP A 182 13.29 -4.87 -21.75
C ASP A 182 13.70 -3.48 -22.21
N LEU A 183 15.02 -3.22 -22.23
CA LEU A 183 15.58 -1.94 -22.64
C LEU A 183 15.60 -1.74 -24.17
N LYS A 184 15.41 -2.80 -24.96
CA LYS A 184 15.35 -2.74 -26.41
C LYS A 184 13.94 -2.41 -26.88
N GLU A 185 12.96 -3.16 -26.39
CA GLU A 185 11.54 -2.93 -26.70
C GLU A 185 10.92 -1.85 -25.80
N GLN A 186 11.68 -1.30 -24.85
CA GLN A 186 11.27 -0.25 -23.89
C GLN A 186 9.97 -0.59 -23.14
N CYS A 187 9.92 -1.77 -22.56
CA CYS A 187 8.76 -2.20 -21.78
C CYS A 187 9.12 -2.87 -20.45
N LEU A 188 8.20 -2.75 -19.48
CA LEU A 188 8.26 -3.37 -18.16
C LEU A 188 7.19 -4.45 -18.06
N THR A 189 7.57 -5.67 -17.69
CA THR A 189 6.61 -6.73 -17.40
C THR A 189 6.32 -6.80 -15.90
N ILE A 190 5.13 -6.43 -15.47
CA ILE A 190 4.73 -6.36 -14.08
C ILE A 190 4.11 -7.68 -13.65
N ARG A 191 4.90 -8.52 -12.94
CA ARG A 191 4.51 -9.88 -12.52
C ARG A 191 4.30 -9.99 -11.03
N ARG A 192 5.02 -9.18 -10.22
CA ARG A 192 5.09 -9.31 -8.78
C ARG A 192 5.02 -7.98 -8.07
N SER A 193 4.80 -8.06 -6.78
CA SER A 193 4.79 -6.89 -5.89
C SER A 193 5.53 -7.25 -4.60
N MET A 194 6.41 -6.36 -4.16
CA MET A 194 7.12 -6.46 -2.89
C MET A 194 6.31 -5.77 -1.79
N ARG A 195 6.29 -6.34 -0.59
CA ARG A 195 5.62 -5.76 0.58
C ARG A 195 6.35 -6.15 1.87
N TYR A 196 6.17 -5.35 2.90
CA TYR A 196 6.57 -5.72 4.25
C TYR A 196 5.38 -6.32 5.01
N ASP A 197 5.57 -7.51 5.57
CA ASP A 197 4.60 -8.15 6.46
C ASP A 197 4.94 -7.76 7.90
N SER A 198 4.10 -6.90 8.50
CA SER A 198 4.31 -6.41 9.86
C SER A 198 4.08 -7.46 10.94
N VAL A 199 3.34 -8.52 10.65
CA VAL A 199 3.07 -9.63 11.58
C VAL A 199 4.28 -10.55 11.63
N ARG A 200 4.82 -10.92 10.46
CA ARG A 200 6.02 -11.78 10.33
C ARG A 200 7.32 -11.01 10.48
N LYS A 201 7.28 -9.67 10.39
CA LYS A 201 8.46 -8.78 10.35
C LYS A 201 9.42 -9.15 9.23
N LYS A 202 8.88 -9.51 8.06
CA LYS A 202 9.64 -9.94 6.88
C LYS A 202 9.19 -9.20 5.63
N THR A 203 10.15 -8.92 4.75
CA THR A 203 9.85 -8.47 3.39
C THR A 203 9.51 -9.70 2.53
N GLN A 204 8.47 -9.59 1.74
CA GLN A 204 7.97 -10.65 0.89
C GLN A 204 7.73 -10.13 -0.52
N ILE A 205 7.88 -11.00 -1.51
CA ILE A 205 7.37 -10.80 -2.85
C ILE A 205 6.18 -11.73 -3.08
N GLY A 206 5.25 -11.28 -3.89
CA GLY A 206 4.05 -12.04 -4.23
C GLY A 206 3.47 -11.57 -5.56
N PRO A 207 2.39 -12.19 -6.02
CA PRO A 207 1.72 -11.75 -7.24
C PRO A 207 1.19 -10.33 -7.09
N THR A 208 1.01 -9.65 -8.22
CA THR A 208 0.28 -8.39 -8.28
C THR A 208 -1.15 -8.53 -7.77
N LYS A 209 -1.78 -7.41 -7.39
CA LYS A 209 -3.20 -7.42 -7.01
C LYS A 209 -4.02 -8.07 -8.14
N ARG A 210 -4.82 -9.10 -7.81
CA ARG A 210 -5.59 -9.95 -8.74
C ARG A 210 -4.75 -10.88 -9.65
N LYS A 211 -3.47 -11.08 -9.35
CA LYS A 211 -2.58 -11.99 -10.11
C LYS A 211 -2.47 -11.67 -11.61
N LYS A 212 -2.80 -10.44 -12.04
CA LYS A 212 -2.68 -10.02 -13.44
C LYS A 212 -1.23 -9.64 -13.75
N ILE A 213 -0.69 -10.24 -14.80
CA ILE A 213 0.56 -9.82 -15.44
C ILE A 213 0.18 -8.79 -16.50
N ARG A 214 0.93 -7.71 -16.61
CA ARG A 214 0.75 -6.69 -17.63
C ARG A 214 2.09 -6.13 -18.08
N THR A 215 2.13 -5.61 -19.29
CA THR A 215 3.27 -4.88 -19.83
C THR A 215 2.96 -3.40 -19.84
N VAL A 216 3.95 -2.59 -19.51
CA VAL A 216 3.88 -1.13 -19.51
C VAL A 216 5.04 -0.61 -20.33
N ASP A 217 4.75 0.08 -21.42
CA ASP A 217 5.76 0.74 -22.25
C ASP A 217 6.30 1.99 -21.56
N PHE A 218 7.54 2.35 -21.83
CA PHE A 218 8.16 3.52 -21.25
C PHE A 218 8.95 4.35 -22.28
N CYS A 219 9.13 5.63 -21.95
CA CYS A 219 9.78 6.60 -22.83
C CYS A 219 11.33 6.51 -22.80
N ASP A 220 11.98 7.16 -23.76
CA ASP A 220 13.43 7.24 -23.88
C ASP A 220 14.10 7.78 -22.63
N THR A 221 13.47 8.74 -21.94
CA THR A 221 13.97 9.29 -20.68
C THR A 221 14.11 8.20 -19.61
N LEU A 222 13.09 7.36 -19.43
CA LEU A 222 13.18 6.25 -18.49
C LEU A 222 14.16 5.18 -18.95
N ALA A 223 14.27 4.94 -20.27
CA ALA A 223 15.28 4.04 -20.83
C ALA A 223 16.71 4.48 -20.48
N ALA A 224 17.00 5.78 -20.59
CA ALA A 224 18.30 6.35 -20.22
C ALA A 224 18.57 6.20 -18.71
N ILE A 225 17.57 6.50 -17.87
CA ILE A 225 17.67 6.35 -16.42
C ILE A 225 17.96 4.88 -16.03
N LEU A 226 17.25 3.93 -16.61
CA LEU A 226 17.44 2.50 -16.32
C LEU A 226 18.80 1.98 -16.78
N ARG A 227 19.33 2.45 -17.92
CA ARG A 227 20.69 2.10 -18.38
C ARG A 227 21.75 2.62 -17.39
N GLU A 228 21.60 3.86 -16.95
CA GLU A 228 22.55 4.45 -15.98
C GLU A 228 22.44 3.75 -14.62
N ALA A 229 21.24 3.44 -14.13
CA ALA A 229 21.04 2.68 -12.90
C ALA A 229 21.70 1.29 -12.96
N LYS A 230 21.60 0.59 -14.09
CA LYS A 230 22.25 -0.72 -14.28
C LYS A 230 23.78 -0.61 -14.23
N LYS A 231 24.33 0.45 -14.85
CA LYS A 231 25.77 0.75 -14.82
C LYS A 231 26.22 1.10 -13.41
N GLU A 232 25.47 1.94 -12.69
CA GLU A 232 25.77 2.32 -11.30
C GLU A 232 25.77 1.09 -10.37
N GLN A 233 24.81 0.17 -10.53
CA GLN A 233 24.80 -1.07 -9.76
C GLN A 233 26.04 -1.93 -10.02
N MET A 234 26.49 -1.99 -11.27
CA MET A 234 27.73 -2.71 -11.62
C MET A 234 28.96 -2.05 -10.96
N LEU A 235 29.08 -0.72 -11.01
CA LEU A 235 30.17 0.01 -10.37
C LEU A 235 30.15 -0.14 -8.84
N ASN A 236 28.97 -0.07 -8.23
CA ASN A 236 28.80 -0.32 -6.81
C ASN A 236 29.19 -1.75 -6.42
N SER A 237 28.84 -2.72 -7.25
CA SER A 237 29.25 -4.12 -7.06
C SER A 237 30.76 -4.30 -7.02
N ILE A 238 31.51 -3.54 -7.82
CA ILE A 238 33.00 -3.53 -7.81
C ILE A 238 33.49 -2.77 -6.57
N LYS A 239 32.93 -1.60 -6.28
CA LYS A 239 33.32 -0.74 -5.16
C LYS A 239 33.18 -1.43 -3.81
N TYR A 240 32.06 -2.10 -3.58
CA TYR A 240 31.80 -2.83 -2.32
C TYR A 240 32.45 -4.21 -2.28
N GLY A 241 32.81 -4.77 -3.44
CA GLY A 241 33.52 -6.04 -3.53
C GLY A 241 32.82 -7.20 -2.78
N PRO A 242 33.51 -7.87 -1.84
CA PRO A 242 32.93 -8.96 -1.07
C PRO A 242 31.77 -8.54 -0.16
N LEU A 243 31.69 -7.29 0.24
CA LEU A 243 30.63 -6.75 1.09
C LEU A 243 29.36 -6.40 0.31
N TYR A 244 29.40 -6.47 -1.04
CA TYR A 244 28.23 -6.23 -1.86
C TYR A 244 27.20 -7.33 -1.63
N SER A 245 25.96 -6.92 -1.33
CA SER A 245 24.86 -7.85 -1.06
C SER A 245 24.30 -8.45 -2.36
N GLN A 246 23.96 -9.71 -2.29
CA GLN A 246 23.15 -10.41 -3.26
C GLN A 246 21.77 -10.68 -2.67
N ASN A 247 20.74 -10.67 -3.50
CA ASN A 247 19.38 -10.82 -3.04
C ASN A 247 18.86 -12.21 -3.38
N TYR A 248 18.09 -12.75 -2.45
CA TYR A 248 17.53 -14.09 -2.54
C TYR A 248 16.08 -14.06 -2.10
N TYR A 249 15.30 -15.03 -2.55
CA TYR A 249 14.03 -15.36 -1.92
C TYR A 249 14.03 -16.81 -1.44
N ARG A 250 13.29 -17.04 -0.37
CA ARG A 250 13.01 -18.34 0.20
C ARG A 250 11.53 -18.63 0.14
N ILE A 251 11.17 -19.86 -0.22
CA ILE A 251 9.77 -20.31 -0.24
C ILE A 251 9.41 -20.90 1.11
N VAL A 252 8.47 -20.26 1.80
CA VAL A 252 7.95 -20.73 3.09
C VAL A 252 6.51 -21.18 2.91
N LYS A 253 6.25 -22.45 3.17
CA LYS A 253 4.90 -23.04 3.10
C LYS A 253 4.32 -23.19 4.50
N GLU A 254 3.20 -22.57 4.75
CA GLU A 254 2.47 -22.67 6.01
C GLU A 254 1.01 -22.97 5.76
N LYS A 255 0.54 -24.12 6.24
CA LYS A 255 -0.83 -24.58 6.02
C LYS A 255 -1.25 -24.41 4.55
N ASN A 256 -2.17 -23.49 4.26
CA ASN A 256 -2.71 -23.26 2.92
C ASN A 256 -2.04 -22.08 2.18
N ARG A 257 -0.91 -21.56 2.70
CA ARG A 257 -0.26 -20.36 2.17
C ARG A 257 1.19 -20.61 1.81
N THR A 258 1.61 -19.95 0.74
CA THR A 258 3.01 -19.93 0.31
C THR A 258 3.50 -18.49 0.32
N TYR A 259 4.63 -18.25 0.98
CA TYR A 259 5.28 -16.95 1.08
C TYR A 259 6.63 -17.02 0.39
N TYR A 260 7.02 -15.92 -0.23
CA TYR A 260 8.33 -15.72 -0.83
C TYR A 260 9.06 -14.65 -0.02
N GLU A 261 9.75 -15.04 1.01
CA GLU A 261 10.50 -14.14 1.88
C GLU A 261 11.78 -13.69 1.20
N VAL A 262 12.10 -12.39 1.29
CA VAL A 262 13.26 -11.78 0.62
C VAL A 262 14.36 -11.51 1.62
N TYR A 263 15.58 -11.80 1.22
CA TYR A 263 16.80 -11.64 2.01
C TYR A 263 17.90 -11.00 1.17
N SER A 264 18.77 -10.23 1.82
CA SER A 264 20.03 -9.74 1.24
C SER A 264 21.18 -10.26 2.07
N LEU A 265 22.13 -10.90 1.43
CA LEU A 265 23.31 -11.46 2.07
C LEU A 265 24.55 -10.91 1.37
N PRO A 266 25.60 -10.47 2.10
CA PRO A 266 26.86 -10.10 1.50
C PRO A 266 27.49 -11.30 0.77
N ARG A 267 28.30 -11.07 -0.25
CA ARG A 267 28.99 -12.13 -1.02
C ARG A 267 29.91 -13.00 -0.17
N THR A 268 30.30 -12.54 1.01
CA THR A 268 31.09 -13.30 1.98
C THR A 268 30.30 -14.40 2.65
N GLU A 269 28.95 -14.36 2.59
CA GLU A 269 28.08 -15.36 3.18
C GLU A 269 27.57 -16.33 2.12
N THR A 270 27.67 -17.62 2.43
CA THR A 270 27.07 -18.66 1.57
C THR A 270 25.58 -18.74 1.87
N PRO A 271 24.71 -18.56 0.85
CA PRO A 271 23.28 -18.66 1.06
C PRO A 271 22.89 -20.11 1.41
N PRO A 272 21.86 -20.32 2.25
CA PRO A 272 21.28 -21.64 2.46
C PRO A 272 20.79 -22.29 1.15
N GLU A 273 20.75 -23.63 1.09
CA GLU A 273 20.36 -24.37 -0.13
C GLU A 273 18.94 -24.06 -0.63
N ASP A 274 18.04 -23.68 0.27
CA ASP A 274 16.65 -23.34 -0.05
C ASP A 274 16.45 -21.88 -0.51
N TYR A 275 17.54 -21.13 -0.70
CA TYR A 275 17.51 -19.75 -1.18
C TYR A 275 17.71 -19.72 -2.70
N THR A 276 16.84 -18.98 -3.39
CA THR A 276 16.94 -18.72 -4.84
C THR A 276 17.36 -17.29 -5.07
N GLN A 277 18.41 -17.08 -5.86
CA GLN A 277 18.92 -15.76 -6.19
C GLN A 277 17.92 -14.98 -7.07
N VAL A 278 17.82 -13.67 -6.83
CA VAL A 278 16.97 -12.73 -7.58
C VAL A 278 17.69 -11.40 -7.81
N SER A 279 17.63 -10.89 -9.06
CA SER A 279 18.27 -9.62 -9.46
C SER A 279 17.23 -8.52 -9.53
N PHE A 280 16.97 -7.82 -8.41
CA PHE A 280 16.05 -6.68 -8.41
C PHE A 280 16.60 -5.49 -9.20
N GLY A 281 15.68 -4.72 -9.81
CA GLY A 281 16.00 -3.48 -10.53
C GLY A 281 16.31 -2.32 -9.59
N CYS A 282 15.66 -2.26 -8.42
CA CYS A 282 15.85 -1.20 -7.43
C CYS A 282 16.67 -1.71 -6.25
N LEU A 283 17.92 -1.24 -6.16
CA LEU A 283 18.88 -1.64 -5.13
C LEU A 283 19.42 -0.41 -4.38
N ARG A 284 19.84 -0.66 -3.17
CA ARG A 284 20.68 0.25 -2.40
C ARG A 284 22.12 0.20 -2.91
N PRO A 285 22.98 1.19 -2.58
CA PRO A 285 24.38 1.20 -3.02
C PRO A 285 25.17 -0.05 -2.61
N ASP A 286 24.83 -0.65 -1.46
CA ASP A 286 25.45 -1.87 -0.95
C ASP A 286 24.93 -3.17 -1.61
N GLY A 287 24.04 -3.06 -2.62
CA GLY A 287 23.45 -4.19 -3.34
C GLY A 287 22.20 -4.79 -2.70
N ALA A 288 21.85 -4.41 -1.48
CA ALA A 288 20.62 -4.88 -0.86
C ALA A 288 19.38 -4.31 -1.60
N TYR A 289 18.27 -5.05 -1.60
CA TYR A 289 17.03 -4.58 -2.23
C TYR A 289 16.49 -3.31 -1.56
N GLU A 290 15.86 -2.45 -2.36
CA GLU A 290 15.17 -1.26 -1.85
C GLU A 290 13.75 -1.62 -1.42
N ALA A 291 13.45 -1.42 -0.14
CA ALA A 291 12.17 -1.82 0.43
C ALA A 291 11.07 -0.75 0.24
N PRO A 292 9.81 -1.15 -0.02
CA PRO A 292 8.69 -0.19 -0.15
C PRO A 292 8.52 0.75 1.05
N ALA A 293 8.78 0.26 2.27
CA ALA A 293 8.69 1.07 3.49
C ALA A 293 9.73 2.19 3.53
N THR A 294 10.97 1.91 3.07
CA THR A 294 12.04 2.92 2.98
C THR A 294 11.67 4.00 1.98
N VAL A 295 11.25 3.61 0.78
CA VAL A 295 10.81 4.55 -0.27
C VAL A 295 9.65 5.43 0.22
N SER A 296 8.63 4.84 0.88
CA SER A 296 7.51 5.59 1.48
C SER A 296 7.99 6.59 2.54
N SER A 297 8.98 6.23 3.34
CA SER A 297 9.55 7.10 4.36
C SER A 297 10.32 8.27 3.74
N VAL A 298 11.04 8.03 2.64
CA VAL A 298 11.72 9.07 1.86
C VAL A 298 10.72 10.05 1.27
N CYS A 299 9.60 9.58 0.69
CA CYS A 299 8.53 10.47 0.20
C CYS A 299 8.00 11.37 1.32
N ARG A 300 7.71 10.80 2.50
CA ARG A 300 7.24 11.54 3.67
C ARG A 300 8.25 12.57 4.19
N TYR A 301 9.53 12.26 4.11
CA TYR A 301 10.58 13.20 4.45
C TYR A 301 10.69 14.33 3.42
N SER A 302 10.64 14.00 2.14
CA SER A 302 10.83 14.95 1.04
C SER A 302 9.74 16.01 0.98
N ARG A 303 8.47 15.66 1.30
CA ARG A 303 7.36 16.63 1.35
C ARG A 303 7.61 17.81 2.29
N LYS A 304 8.38 17.60 3.37
CA LYS A 304 8.75 18.66 4.33
C LYS A 304 9.90 19.55 3.84
N LYS A 305 10.52 19.21 2.72
CA LYS A 305 11.71 19.91 2.18
C LYS A 305 11.44 20.62 0.87
N ILE A 306 10.33 20.30 0.22
CA ILE A 306 9.91 20.91 -1.05
C ILE A 306 8.58 21.63 -0.76
N GLY A 307 8.49 22.91 -1.15
CA GLY A 307 7.27 23.69 -0.98
C GLY A 307 6.07 23.07 -1.70
N ASP A 308 4.88 23.30 -1.15
CA ASP A 308 3.60 22.88 -1.72
C ASP A 308 3.46 21.39 -2.00
N MET A 309 4.17 20.54 -1.22
CA MET A 309 4.12 19.07 -1.32
C MET A 309 3.63 18.40 -0.03
N ASP A 310 2.82 19.05 0.79
CA ASP A 310 2.41 18.53 2.11
C ASP A 310 1.68 17.18 2.03
N ASP A 311 0.90 16.96 0.98
CA ASP A 311 0.19 15.70 0.74
C ASP A 311 1.00 14.68 -0.06
N PHE A 312 2.26 14.98 -0.40
CA PHE A 312 3.05 14.10 -1.23
C PHE A 312 3.28 12.73 -0.57
N HIS A 313 2.89 11.72 -1.29
CA HIS A 313 3.17 10.32 -1.02
C HIS A 313 3.37 9.56 -2.33
N PHE A 314 4.01 8.40 -2.29
CA PHE A 314 4.41 7.68 -3.49
C PHE A 314 3.29 7.45 -4.51
N HIS A 315 2.06 7.23 -4.04
CA HIS A 315 0.93 6.94 -4.95
C HIS A 315 0.53 8.15 -5.81
N LEU A 316 0.86 9.38 -5.38
CA LEU A 316 0.65 10.59 -6.19
C LEU A 316 1.42 10.57 -7.51
N LEU A 317 2.60 9.94 -7.57
CA LEU A 317 3.35 9.77 -8.81
C LEU A 317 2.53 9.01 -9.85
N ARG A 318 1.80 8.00 -9.42
CA ARG A 318 0.90 7.26 -10.29
C ARG A 318 -0.36 8.07 -10.66
N HIS A 319 -0.91 8.86 -9.76
CA HIS A 319 -2.00 9.79 -10.08
C HIS A 319 -1.55 10.80 -11.12
N THR A 320 -0.37 11.42 -10.93
CA THR A 320 0.24 12.34 -11.89
C THR A 320 0.42 11.69 -13.27
N TYR A 321 0.99 10.48 -13.31
CA TYR A 321 1.14 9.73 -14.57
C TYR A 321 -0.22 9.50 -15.25
N THR A 322 -1.24 9.11 -14.50
CA THR A 322 -2.60 8.88 -15.01
C THR A 322 -3.20 10.16 -15.58
N THR A 323 -3.14 11.25 -14.83
CA THR A 323 -3.65 12.57 -15.25
C THR A 323 -2.95 13.06 -16.50
N ASN A 324 -1.60 12.93 -16.55
CA ASN A 324 -0.83 13.34 -17.72
C ASN A 324 -1.21 12.54 -18.99
N LEU A 325 -1.40 11.23 -18.89
CA LEU A 325 -1.86 10.42 -20.03
C LEU A 325 -3.23 10.87 -20.52
N LEU A 326 -4.18 11.06 -19.61
CA LEU A 326 -5.54 11.44 -19.93
C LEU A 326 -5.62 12.86 -20.52
N SER A 327 -4.87 13.82 -19.97
CA SER A 327 -4.81 15.20 -20.48
C SER A 327 -4.17 15.29 -21.88
N HIS A 328 -3.29 14.34 -22.23
CA HIS A 328 -2.71 14.23 -23.57
C HIS A 328 -3.52 13.33 -24.50
N GLY A 329 -4.76 13.02 -24.18
CA GLY A 329 -5.72 12.36 -25.08
C GLY A 329 -5.68 10.83 -25.08
N ALA A 330 -4.99 10.19 -24.15
CA ALA A 330 -5.05 8.74 -24.02
C ALA A 330 -6.48 8.27 -23.67
N ALA A 331 -6.96 7.21 -24.32
CA ALA A 331 -8.28 6.68 -24.01
C ALA A 331 -8.34 6.12 -22.57
N PRO A 332 -9.38 6.46 -21.78
CA PRO A 332 -9.49 6.02 -20.39
C PRO A 332 -9.40 4.49 -20.20
N LYS A 333 -9.90 3.74 -21.18
CA LYS A 333 -9.84 2.27 -21.18
C LYS A 333 -8.41 1.76 -21.28
N ASP A 334 -7.62 2.35 -22.18
CA ASP A 334 -6.21 1.97 -22.38
C ASP A 334 -5.38 2.31 -21.14
N VAL A 335 -5.62 3.48 -20.55
CA VAL A 335 -5.00 3.89 -19.28
C VAL A 335 -5.37 2.94 -18.14
N GLN A 336 -6.63 2.50 -18.07
CA GLN A 336 -7.09 1.53 -17.10
C GLN A 336 -6.35 0.19 -17.24
N GLU A 337 -6.22 -0.32 -18.47
CA GLU A 337 -5.54 -1.59 -18.75
C GLU A 337 -4.05 -1.49 -18.42
N LEU A 338 -3.38 -0.43 -18.85
CA LEU A 338 -1.97 -0.14 -18.61
C LEU A 338 -1.66 -0.11 -17.11
N LEU A 339 -2.50 0.56 -16.34
CA LEU A 339 -2.35 0.70 -14.90
C LEU A 339 -2.81 -0.56 -14.12
N GLY A 340 -3.65 -1.40 -14.73
CA GLY A 340 -4.28 -2.53 -14.03
C GLY A 340 -5.23 -2.04 -12.92
N HIS A 341 -6.04 -1.00 -13.21
CA HIS A 341 -7.10 -0.58 -12.33
C HIS A 341 -8.23 -1.61 -12.33
N SER A 342 -8.67 -1.95 -11.13
CA SER A 342 -9.74 -2.94 -10.97
C SER A 342 -11.13 -2.35 -11.19
N ASP A 343 -11.25 -1.03 -11.08
CA ASP A 343 -12.48 -0.29 -11.20
C ASP A 343 -12.27 0.87 -12.19
N VAL A 344 -13.15 0.91 -13.19
CA VAL A 344 -13.18 1.97 -14.19
C VAL A 344 -13.45 3.33 -13.55
N SER A 345 -14.24 3.33 -12.46
CA SER A 345 -14.62 4.56 -11.75
C SER A 345 -13.40 5.38 -11.32
N THR A 346 -12.32 4.71 -10.87
CA THR A 346 -11.08 5.40 -10.47
C THR A 346 -10.45 6.17 -11.65
N THR A 347 -10.39 5.56 -12.84
CA THR A 347 -9.84 6.21 -14.04
C THR A 347 -10.80 7.25 -14.59
N MET A 348 -12.12 6.98 -14.54
CA MET A 348 -13.15 7.92 -15.02
C MET A 348 -13.27 9.17 -14.15
N ASN A 349 -13.10 9.05 -12.84
CA ASN A 349 -13.07 10.20 -11.95
C ASN A 349 -11.89 11.11 -12.29
N ILE A 350 -10.69 10.56 -12.54
CA ILE A 350 -9.52 11.34 -12.96
C ILE A 350 -9.77 11.97 -14.36
N TYR A 351 -10.41 11.23 -15.28
CA TYR A 351 -10.73 11.71 -16.63
C TYR A 351 -11.72 12.91 -16.60
N ALA A 352 -12.75 12.82 -15.78
CA ALA A 352 -13.73 13.90 -15.66
C ALA A 352 -13.09 15.23 -15.20
N HIS A 353 -12.01 15.13 -14.39
CA HIS A 353 -11.24 16.29 -13.94
C HIS A 353 -10.31 16.85 -15.04
N SER A 354 -9.50 15.98 -15.66
CA SER A 354 -8.54 16.41 -16.70
C SER A 354 -9.20 17.08 -17.91
N THR A 355 -10.42 16.64 -18.27
CA THR A 355 -11.19 17.27 -19.37
C THR A 355 -11.77 18.64 -19.02
N ARG A 356 -11.98 18.97 -17.74
CA ARG A 356 -12.36 20.32 -17.32
C ARG A 356 -11.20 21.30 -17.38
N GLU A 357 -9.99 20.89 -16.97
CA GLU A 357 -8.78 21.72 -17.10
C GLU A 357 -8.43 21.99 -18.57
N ALA A 358 -8.57 21.01 -19.45
CA ALA A 358 -8.33 21.17 -20.88
C ALA A 358 -9.40 22.06 -21.59
N LYS A 359 -10.55 22.34 -20.95
CA LYS A 359 -11.62 23.19 -21.46
C LYS A 359 -11.57 24.64 -20.94
N ARG A 360 -10.71 24.95 -19.99
CA ARG A 360 -10.37 26.30 -19.52
C ARG A 360 -9.12 26.80 -20.24
#